data_d6199d5ce0271df67ad6729d4793045b
#
_entry.id   d6199d5ce0271df67ad6729d4793045b
#
_cell.length_a   1.000
_cell.length_b   1.000
_cell.length_c   1.000
_cell.angle_alpha   90.00
_cell.angle_beta   90.00
_cell.angle_gamma   90.00
#
_symmetry.space_group_name_H-M   'P 1'
#
loop_
_entity.id
_entity.type
_entity.pdbx_description
1 polymer ?
#
loop_
_entity_poly.entity_id
_entity_poly.type
_entity_poly.pdbx_seq_one_letter_code
_entity_poly.pdbx_strand_id
1 'polypeptide(L)'
;LSAIASSLTVGNTLPTLKIKDQFEKEHIVDANIKTIIFSATKTEGATIKEFLLTKDKDYLTTTKSAYVADITGMPGIITSLIAMPKMKAYPFSVLLVDDTNKGLFPVQEDMISVISLDNGKITDVKYVKTADELGKILN
;
A
#
# COMPACT_ATOMS: atom_id res chain seq x y z
N LEU A 1 -5.16 -3.74 25.59
CA LEU A 1 -5.37 -3.75 24.94
C LEU A 1 -4.81 -3.93 24.04
N SER A 2 -4.66 -4.10 23.68
CA SER A 2 -4.30 -4.13 22.94
C SER A 2 -4.61 -4.41 21.75
N ALA A 3 -5.02 -3.97 21.13
CA ALA A 3 -5.42 -4.20 19.86
C ALA A 3 -4.31 -4.35 18.92
N ILE A 4 -3.93 -5.44 18.78
CA ILE A 4 -2.80 -5.68 17.95
C ILE A 4 -3.24 -6.06 16.55
N ALA A 5 -4.45 -6.56 16.44
CA ALA A 5 -4.99 -6.92 15.15
C ALA A 5 -5.22 -5.69 14.30
N SER A 6 -5.04 -5.83 13.00
CA SER A 6 -5.36 -4.78 12.04
C SER A 6 -6.81 -4.35 12.17
N SER A 7 -7.07 -3.05 12.08
CA SER A 7 -8.42 -2.53 12.06
C SER A 7 -9.06 -2.59 10.68
N LEU A 8 -8.28 -2.90 9.65
CA LEU A 8 -8.78 -2.99 8.27
C LEU A 8 -9.21 -4.43 7.96
N THR A 9 -10.41 -4.79 8.41
CA THR A 9 -10.97 -6.11 8.17
C THR A 9 -12.30 -5.99 7.44
N VAL A 10 -12.71 -7.08 6.79
CA VAL A 10 -13.95 -7.12 6.02
C VAL A 10 -15.13 -6.70 6.91
N GLY A 11 -15.95 -5.81 6.38
CA GLY A 11 -17.11 -5.28 7.08
C GLY A 11 -16.87 -3.97 7.81
N ASN A 12 -15.62 -3.63 8.07
CA ASN A 12 -15.28 -2.37 8.74
C ASN A 12 -15.23 -1.22 7.74
N THR A 13 -15.44 -0.02 8.25
CA THR A 13 -15.30 1.20 7.44
C THR A 13 -13.86 1.68 7.53
N LEU A 14 -13.29 2.03 6.39
CA LEU A 14 -11.95 2.61 6.35
C LEU A 14 -11.99 4.01 6.97
N PRO A 15 -11.19 4.28 8.01
CA PRO A 15 -11.05 5.65 8.48
C PRO A 15 -10.33 6.48 7.42
N THR A 16 -10.59 7.78 7.38
CA THR A 16 -9.85 8.65 6.49
C THR A 16 -8.39 8.68 6.94
N LEU A 17 -7.48 8.35 6.03
CA LEU A 17 -6.06 8.30 6.33
C LEU A 17 -5.34 9.39 5.56
N LYS A 18 -4.36 10.02 6.21
CA LYS A 18 -3.44 10.96 5.58
C LYS A 18 -2.06 10.34 5.62
N ILE A 19 -1.52 10.04 4.45
CA ILE A 19 -0.24 9.33 4.36
C ILE A 19 0.64 10.06 3.36
N LYS A 20 1.89 10.32 3.75
CA LYS A 20 2.84 11.00 2.86
C LYS A 20 3.51 10.00 1.94
N ASP A 21 3.76 10.43 0.70
CA ASP A 21 4.47 9.61 -0.27
C ASP A 21 5.99 9.85 -0.20
N GLN A 22 6.74 9.26 -1.13
CA GLN A 22 8.21 9.38 -1.17
C GLN A 22 8.70 10.81 -1.44
N PHE A 23 7.81 11.68 -1.87
CA PHE A 23 8.13 13.10 -2.11
C PHE A 23 7.62 13.98 -0.97
N GLU A 24 7.20 13.37 0.15
CA GLU A 24 6.61 14.03 1.30
C GLU A 24 5.28 14.75 0.99
N LYS A 25 4.66 14.39 -0.12
CA LYS A 25 3.34 14.89 -0.46
C LYS A 25 2.28 14.07 0.26
N GLU A 26 1.37 14.76 0.96
CA GLU A 26 0.29 14.09 1.69
C GLU A 26 -0.81 13.64 0.74
N HIS A 27 -1.23 12.40 0.89
CA HIS A 27 -2.36 11.83 0.16
C HIS A 27 -3.46 11.49 1.14
N ILE A 28 -4.70 11.69 0.70
CA ILE A 28 -5.86 11.34 1.51
C ILE A 28 -6.42 10.03 0.97
N VAL A 29 -6.46 9.02 1.83
CA VAL A 29 -7.04 7.73 1.49
C VAL A 29 -8.40 7.67 2.19
N ASP A 30 -9.45 7.75 1.39
CA ASP A 30 -10.83 7.85 1.90
C ASP A 30 -11.79 6.99 1.07
N ALA A 31 -13.08 7.30 1.14
CA ALA A 31 -14.12 6.55 0.45
C ALA A 31 -14.00 6.55 -1.08
N ASN A 32 -13.16 7.42 -1.64
CA ASN A 32 -12.94 7.44 -3.09
C ASN A 32 -11.96 6.37 -3.57
N ILE A 33 -11.21 5.77 -2.66
CA ILE A 33 -10.26 4.71 -3.00
C ILE A 33 -11.01 3.38 -3.07
N LYS A 34 -10.77 2.63 -4.13
CA LYS A 34 -11.41 1.32 -4.34
C LYS A 34 -10.52 0.16 -3.95
N THR A 35 -9.19 0.34 -4.02
CA THR A 35 -8.25 -0.74 -3.73
C THR A 35 -7.02 -0.18 -3.05
N ILE A 36 -6.59 -0.84 -1.98
CA ILE A 36 -5.31 -0.56 -1.34
C ILE A 36 -4.41 -1.75 -1.60
N ILE A 37 -3.23 -1.50 -2.16
CA ILE A 37 -2.20 -2.51 -2.36
C ILE A 37 -1.15 -2.24 -1.30
N PHE A 38 -0.90 -3.21 -0.44
CA PHE A 38 -0.01 -3.01 0.70
C PHE A 38 1.16 -3.99 0.69
N SER A 39 2.38 -3.46 0.90
CA SER A 39 3.57 -4.27 1.08
C SER A 39 4.11 -4.08 2.49
N ALA A 40 4.36 -5.21 3.17
CA ALA A 40 4.92 -5.19 4.53
C ALA A 40 6.44 -5.32 4.51
N THR A 41 7.03 -5.80 3.41
CA THR A 41 8.47 -5.99 3.30
C THR A 41 8.99 -5.57 1.93
N LYS A 42 10.31 -5.52 1.83
CA LYS A 42 11.01 -5.17 0.60
C LYS A 42 10.67 -6.11 -0.56
N THR A 43 10.50 -7.40 -0.27
CA THR A 43 10.24 -8.41 -1.30
C THR A 43 8.90 -8.16 -1.99
N GLU A 44 7.84 -7.95 -1.22
CA GLU A 44 6.52 -7.65 -1.78
C GLU A 44 6.54 -6.30 -2.50
N GLY A 45 7.27 -5.34 -1.95
CA GLY A 45 7.44 -4.04 -2.59
C GLY A 45 8.07 -4.15 -3.97
N ALA A 46 9.05 -5.03 -4.15
CA ALA A 46 9.69 -5.24 -5.43
C ALA A 46 8.70 -5.82 -6.45
N THR A 47 7.86 -6.75 -6.03
CA THR A 47 6.84 -7.35 -6.90
C THR A 47 5.82 -6.32 -7.35
N ILE A 48 5.35 -5.48 -6.44
CA ILE A 48 4.40 -4.42 -6.76
C ILE A 48 5.04 -3.41 -7.71
N LYS A 49 6.29 -3.05 -7.47
CA LYS A 49 7.02 -2.13 -8.35
C LYS A 49 7.09 -2.68 -9.78
N GLU A 50 7.45 -3.94 -9.93
CA GLU A 50 7.51 -4.56 -11.25
C GLU A 50 6.17 -4.49 -11.95
N PHE A 51 5.10 -4.79 -11.23
CA PHE A 51 3.76 -4.72 -11.80
C PHE A 51 3.42 -3.29 -12.24
N LEU A 52 3.64 -2.31 -11.38
CA LEU A 52 3.27 -0.93 -11.67
C LEU A 52 4.11 -0.34 -12.80
N LEU A 53 5.36 -0.76 -12.96
CA LEU A 53 6.20 -0.27 -14.06
C LEU A 53 5.74 -0.77 -15.43
N THR A 54 4.87 -1.80 -15.48
CA THR A 54 4.28 -2.26 -16.75
C THR A 54 3.04 -1.46 -17.12
N LYS A 55 2.58 -0.56 -16.26
CA LYS A 55 1.36 0.22 -16.45
C LYS A 55 1.68 1.68 -16.70
N ASP A 56 0.68 2.43 -17.14
CA ASP A 56 0.82 3.87 -17.32
C ASP A 56 1.08 4.54 -15.97
N LYS A 57 1.75 5.69 -16.01
CA LYS A 57 2.05 6.45 -14.78
C LYS A 57 0.79 6.82 -14.00
N ASP A 58 -0.37 6.92 -14.66
CA ASP A 58 -1.63 7.30 -14.04
C ASP A 58 -2.46 6.09 -13.59
N TYR A 59 -1.91 4.88 -13.69
CA TYR A 59 -2.65 3.65 -13.43
C TYR A 59 -3.32 3.64 -12.06
N LEU A 60 -2.58 4.00 -11.01
CA LEU A 60 -3.14 4.00 -9.66
C LEU A 60 -4.29 5.01 -9.53
N THR A 61 -4.11 6.20 -10.08
CA THR A 61 -5.16 7.23 -10.07
C THR A 61 -6.39 6.78 -10.85
N THR A 62 -6.17 6.24 -12.05
CA THR A 62 -7.26 5.80 -12.93
C THR A 62 -8.06 4.66 -12.32
N THR A 63 -7.40 3.73 -11.64
CA THR A 63 -8.06 2.61 -11.00
C THR A 63 -8.53 2.92 -9.58
N LYS A 64 -8.30 4.15 -9.11
CA LYS A 64 -8.63 4.59 -7.75
C LYS A 64 -7.98 3.70 -6.71
N SER A 65 -6.72 3.36 -6.95
CA SER A 65 -5.92 2.52 -6.07
C SER A 65 -4.87 3.33 -5.33
N ALA A 66 -4.51 2.87 -4.15
CA ALA A 66 -3.41 3.44 -3.38
C ALA A 66 -2.39 2.33 -3.10
N TYR A 67 -1.12 2.62 -3.35
CA TYR A 67 -0.04 1.71 -2.99
C TYR A 67 0.57 2.20 -1.68
N VAL A 68 0.48 1.39 -0.64
CA VAL A 68 0.99 1.70 0.69
C VAL A 68 2.11 0.72 1.03
N ALA A 69 3.24 1.25 1.47
CA ALA A 69 4.40 0.43 1.83
C ALA A 69 4.83 0.69 3.27
N ASP A 70 5.05 -0.37 4.00
CA ASP A 70 5.61 -0.27 5.36
C ASP A 70 7.12 -0.41 5.28
N ILE A 71 7.82 0.70 5.50
CA ILE A 71 9.29 0.71 5.53
C ILE A 71 9.81 0.97 6.94
N THR A 72 8.94 0.91 7.95
CA THR A 72 9.33 1.20 9.34
C THR A 72 10.35 0.19 9.88
N GLY A 73 10.42 -1.00 9.29
CA GLY A 73 11.41 -2.00 9.68
C GLY A 73 12.81 -1.78 9.13
N MET A 74 12.98 -0.83 8.20
CA MET A 74 14.30 -0.53 7.65
C MET A 74 15.07 0.40 8.57
N PRO A 75 16.39 0.17 8.75
CA PRO A 75 17.21 1.16 9.45
C PRO A 75 17.13 2.53 8.76
N GLY A 76 17.09 3.61 9.54
CA GLY A 76 16.92 4.95 8.99
C GLY A 76 17.96 5.32 7.93
N ILE A 77 19.22 4.89 8.13
CA ILE A 77 20.27 5.19 7.18
C ILE A 77 20.04 4.50 5.83
N ILE A 78 19.51 3.26 5.84
CA ILE A 78 19.16 2.54 4.61
C ILE A 78 18.00 3.25 3.91
N THR A 79 17.00 3.67 4.68
CA THR A 79 15.87 4.41 4.14
C THR A 79 16.34 5.70 3.46
N SER A 80 17.14 6.51 4.14
CA SER A 80 17.57 7.81 3.61
C SER A 80 18.52 7.71 2.43
N LEU A 81 19.48 6.81 2.47
CA LEU A 81 20.55 6.77 1.48
C LEU A 81 20.28 5.86 0.30
N ILE A 82 19.41 4.88 0.46
CA ILE A 82 19.16 3.88 -0.57
C ILE A 82 17.71 3.86 -1.02
N ALA A 83 16.79 3.61 -0.08
CA ALA A 83 15.40 3.41 -0.43
C ALA A 83 14.71 4.68 -0.94
N MET A 84 14.89 5.81 -0.28
CA MET A 84 14.21 7.05 -0.68
C MET A 84 14.65 7.54 -2.06
N PRO A 85 15.96 7.63 -2.37
CA PRO A 85 16.37 8.03 -3.71
C PRO A 85 15.82 7.10 -4.80
N LYS A 86 15.80 5.80 -4.52
CA LYS A 86 15.28 4.82 -5.47
C LYS A 86 13.78 5.02 -5.71
N MET A 87 13.01 5.21 -4.64
CA MET A 87 11.57 5.42 -4.75
C MET A 87 11.23 6.74 -5.45
N LYS A 88 12.06 7.76 -5.29
CA LYS A 88 11.84 9.04 -5.95
C LYS A 88 11.99 8.96 -7.48
N ALA A 89 12.58 7.89 -7.97
CA ALA A 89 12.69 7.65 -9.41
C ALA A 89 11.45 6.96 -9.99
N TYR A 90 10.52 6.50 -9.15
CA TYR A 90 9.32 5.81 -9.62
C TYR A 90 8.32 6.81 -10.21
N PRO A 91 7.60 6.43 -11.29
CA PRO A 91 6.57 7.29 -11.88
C PRO A 91 5.23 7.24 -11.14
N PHE A 92 5.17 6.59 -10.00
CA PHE A 92 3.95 6.47 -9.19
C PHE A 92 4.25 6.83 -7.75
N SER A 93 3.20 7.12 -6.98
CA SER A 93 3.35 7.45 -5.57
C SER A 93 3.31 6.21 -4.70
N VAL A 94 4.26 6.13 -3.79
CA VAL A 94 4.32 5.10 -2.74
C VAL A 94 3.98 5.78 -1.43
N LEU A 95 2.83 5.45 -0.85
CA LEU A 95 2.41 6.02 0.43
C LEU A 95 3.13 5.27 1.55
N LEU A 96 3.85 6.01 2.38
CA LEU A 96 4.76 5.41 3.36
C LEU A 96 4.13 5.38 4.75
N VAL A 97 4.03 4.19 5.31
CA VAL A 97 3.53 4.00 6.66
C VAL A 97 4.45 4.71 7.66
N ASP A 98 3.85 5.39 8.62
CA ASP A 98 4.58 6.02 9.72
C ASP A 98 4.05 5.50 11.07
N ASP A 99 4.48 6.12 12.17
CA ASP A 99 4.09 5.67 13.49
C ASP A 99 2.60 5.81 13.78
N THR A 100 1.90 6.71 13.06
CA THR A 100 0.47 6.94 13.31
C THR A 100 -0.41 5.87 12.70
N ASN A 101 0.02 5.22 11.62
CA ASN A 101 -0.77 4.19 10.94
C ASN A 101 -0.10 2.82 10.90
N LYS A 102 1.00 2.68 11.61
CA LYS A 102 1.70 1.41 11.72
C LYS A 102 0.80 0.36 12.35
N GLY A 103 0.76 -0.84 11.76
CA GLY A 103 -0.07 -1.92 12.28
C GLY A 103 -1.52 -1.88 11.86
N LEU A 104 -1.93 -0.83 11.12
CA LEU A 104 -3.32 -0.71 10.68
C LEU A 104 -3.69 -1.72 9.59
N PHE A 105 -2.74 -2.05 8.73
CA PHE A 105 -2.99 -2.85 7.52
C PHE A 105 -2.86 -4.34 7.79
N PRO A 106 -3.75 -5.17 7.21
CA PRO A 106 -3.66 -6.62 7.38
C PRO A 106 -2.44 -7.18 6.67
N VAL A 107 -1.80 -8.15 7.27
CA VAL A 107 -0.56 -8.75 6.77
C VAL A 107 -0.64 -10.26 6.84
N GLN A 108 -0.15 -10.92 5.80
CA GLN A 108 0.13 -12.33 5.81
C GLN A 108 1.57 -12.49 5.34
N GLU A 109 2.34 -13.30 6.04
CA GLU A 109 3.77 -13.44 5.79
C GLU A 109 4.06 -13.75 4.32
N ASP A 110 5.02 -13.04 3.75
CA ASP A 110 5.48 -13.19 2.35
C ASP A 110 4.40 -12.93 1.30
N MET A 111 3.35 -12.20 1.65
CA MET A 111 2.25 -11.92 0.73
C MET A 111 2.00 -10.41 0.59
N ILE A 112 1.53 -10.04 -0.58
CA ILE A 112 1.00 -8.70 -0.84
C ILE A 112 -0.44 -8.70 -0.36
N SER A 113 -0.82 -7.68 0.41
CA SER A 113 -2.21 -7.53 0.84
C SER A 113 -2.96 -6.65 -0.15
N VAL A 114 -4.12 -7.09 -0.60
CA VAL A 114 -4.98 -6.34 -1.51
C VAL A 114 -6.32 -6.15 -0.83
N ILE A 115 -6.62 -4.91 -0.49
CA ILE A 115 -7.83 -4.55 0.26
C ILE A 115 -8.80 -3.89 -0.70
N SER A 116 -9.98 -4.48 -0.87
CA SER A 116 -11.02 -3.95 -1.74
C SER A 116 -12.03 -3.18 -0.92
N LEU A 117 -12.46 -2.04 -1.46
CA LEU A 117 -13.35 -1.12 -0.77
C LEU A 117 -14.52 -0.74 -1.67
N ASP A 118 -15.67 -0.53 -1.05
CA ASP A 118 -16.85 0.00 -1.72
C ASP A 118 -17.39 1.12 -0.86
N ASN A 119 -17.23 2.34 -1.36
CA ASN A 119 -17.67 3.55 -0.67
C ASN A 119 -17.18 3.60 0.78
N GLY A 120 -15.92 3.27 0.98
CA GLY A 120 -15.27 3.31 2.29
C GLY A 120 -15.41 2.06 3.13
N LYS A 121 -16.23 1.11 2.70
CA LYS A 121 -16.40 -0.14 3.44
C LYS A 121 -15.50 -1.22 2.85
N ILE A 122 -14.79 -1.93 3.71
CA ILE A 122 -13.91 -3.01 3.29
C ILE A 122 -14.75 -4.23 2.92
N THR A 123 -14.69 -4.63 1.64
CA THR A 123 -15.49 -5.74 1.13
C THR A 123 -14.69 -7.02 1.01
N ASP A 124 -13.37 -6.92 0.89
CA ASP A 124 -12.53 -8.11 0.73
C ASP A 124 -11.08 -7.78 1.10
N VAL A 125 -10.36 -8.78 1.60
CA VAL A 125 -8.92 -8.70 1.84
C VAL A 125 -8.33 -9.97 1.23
N LYS A 126 -7.51 -9.81 0.21
CA LYS A 126 -6.84 -10.92 -0.47
C LYS A 126 -5.35 -10.82 -0.30
N TYR A 127 -4.69 -11.95 -0.36
CA TYR A 127 -3.23 -12.03 -0.27
C TYR A 127 -2.70 -12.73 -1.51
N VAL A 128 -1.74 -12.10 -2.18
CA VAL A 128 -1.17 -12.63 -3.42
C VAL A 128 0.35 -12.55 -3.38
N LYS A 129 1.02 -13.36 -4.20
CA LYS A 129 2.48 -13.42 -4.25
C LYS A 129 3.07 -12.86 -5.53
N THR A 130 2.33 -12.91 -6.62
CA THR A 130 2.90 -12.61 -7.95
C THR A 130 2.25 -11.41 -8.59
N ALA A 131 2.97 -10.81 -9.54
CA ALA A 131 2.43 -9.71 -10.33
C ALA A 131 1.22 -10.17 -11.15
N ASP A 132 1.22 -11.40 -11.64
CA ASP A 132 0.08 -11.94 -12.40
C ASP A 132 -1.17 -12.02 -11.54
N GLU A 133 -1.03 -12.51 -10.31
CA GLU A 133 -2.16 -12.58 -9.38
C GLU A 133 -2.69 -11.18 -9.06
N LEU A 134 -1.78 -10.22 -8.85
CA LEU A 134 -2.14 -8.83 -8.57
C LEU A 134 -2.92 -8.24 -9.75
N GLY A 135 -2.45 -8.47 -10.97
CA GLY A 135 -3.10 -7.98 -12.17
C GLY A 135 -4.51 -8.52 -12.35
N LYS A 136 -4.74 -9.77 -11.97
CA LYS A 136 -6.08 -10.37 -12.07
C LYS A 136 -7.07 -9.71 -11.13
N ILE A 137 -6.62 -9.22 -9.99
CA ILE A 137 -7.50 -8.56 -9.03
C ILE A 137 -7.80 -7.13 -9.47
N LEU A 138 -6.80 -6.42 -9.98
CA LEU A 138 -6.91 -5.01 -10.31
C LEU A 138 -7.57 -4.72 -11.66
N ASN A 139 -7.60 -5.70 -12.53
CA ASN A 139 -8.17 -5.52 -13.87
C ASN A 139 -9.61 -5.98 -13.95
#